data_2c6d27e45a0b43548f0092af01a5a4ed
#
_entry.id   2c6d27e45a0b43548f0092af01a5a4ed
#
_cell.length_a   1.000
_cell.length_b   1.000
_cell.length_c   1.000
_cell.angle_alpha   90.00
_cell.angle_beta   90.00
_cell.angle_gamma   90.00
#
_symmetry.space_group_name_H-M   'P 1'
#
loop_
_entity.id
_entity.type
_entity.pdbx_description
1 polymer ?
#
loop_
_entity_poly.entity_id
_entity_poly.type
_entity_poly.pdbx_seq_one_letter_code
_entity_poly.pdbx_strand_id
1 'polypeptide(L)'
;MPSVREFPLPDLGEGLTSAEIVRWLVEVGDVIQVDQPVAEVETAKAVVEVPCPYAGVVTSRFGEAGAEVPVGAALVTVAVASAPDEPAGESGSGSGNVLVGYGTTEPSSTRRRRVGAAPAATTAPVQVKAAPAQVKAAPAVISPLVRRLARNNGIDLATVTGSGPDGLIMRADVTLPQTAPQAAPAPTEEVTPLRGVARLAAETFSRSRREIPDATCWVDADATELLAARRTLDLGLLALLGRICTAALARYPELNSSVVTGPDGAATGIRRHTAVHLGFAAQTPRGLAVPVVRDAQLLSTGQLAAELSRLTTAAREGRLSPAELTGGTFTLNNYGVFGVDGSTPIINHPEAAMLGVGRIAAKPWVHQGELAVRQVVQLSFSFDHRVCDGAVAGAFLRFVADAVESPVTLLRDL
;
A
#
# COMPACT_ATOMS: atom_id res chain seq x y z
N MET A 1 -16.29 -36.79 -25.26
CA MET A 1 -15.03 -36.71 -26.05
C MET A 1 -13.96 -36.10 -25.16
N PRO A 2 -12.71 -36.56 -25.17
CA PRO A 2 -11.70 -35.92 -24.37
C PRO A 2 -11.58 -34.43 -24.77
N SER A 3 -11.63 -33.53 -23.79
CA SER A 3 -11.41 -32.09 -24.03
C SER A 3 -9.94 -31.75 -23.80
N VAL A 4 -9.37 -30.96 -24.69
CA VAL A 4 -8.00 -30.46 -24.54
C VAL A 4 -8.08 -29.11 -23.80
N ARG A 5 -7.34 -28.99 -22.68
CA ARG A 5 -7.20 -27.75 -21.94
C ARG A 5 -5.80 -27.20 -22.08
N GLU A 6 -5.74 -25.91 -22.31
CA GLU A 6 -4.50 -25.15 -22.37
C GLU A 6 -4.18 -24.61 -20.97
N PHE A 7 -2.94 -24.82 -20.52
CA PHE A 7 -2.44 -24.27 -19.28
C PHE A 7 -1.40 -23.20 -19.61
N PRO A 8 -1.70 -21.93 -19.38
CA PRO A 8 -0.76 -20.83 -19.57
C PRO A 8 0.24 -20.75 -18.41
N LEU A 9 1.40 -20.12 -18.65
CA LEU A 9 2.35 -19.77 -17.59
C LEU A 9 1.66 -18.85 -16.57
N PRO A 10 1.45 -19.29 -15.32
CA PRO A 10 0.77 -18.48 -14.31
C PRO A 10 1.63 -17.28 -13.90
N ASP A 11 1.00 -16.27 -13.30
CA ASP A 11 1.72 -15.20 -12.61
C ASP A 11 2.42 -15.81 -11.38
N LEU A 12 3.77 -15.81 -11.43
CA LEU A 12 4.62 -16.35 -10.37
C LEU A 12 4.83 -15.35 -9.22
N GLY A 13 4.10 -14.23 -9.22
CA GLY A 13 4.16 -13.16 -8.24
C GLY A 13 5.17 -12.07 -8.60
N GLU A 14 5.16 -10.99 -7.82
CA GLU A 14 6.13 -9.89 -7.88
C GLU A 14 6.16 -9.07 -9.20
N GLY A 15 5.09 -9.14 -10.04
CA GLY A 15 4.98 -8.32 -11.25
C GLY A 15 5.93 -8.73 -12.39
N LEU A 16 6.35 -10.01 -12.41
CA LEU A 16 7.18 -10.57 -13.49
C LEU A 16 6.36 -10.68 -14.77
N THR A 17 6.94 -10.25 -15.89
CA THR A 17 6.30 -10.28 -17.22
C THR A 17 6.64 -11.50 -18.05
N SER A 18 7.73 -12.21 -17.71
CA SER A 18 8.21 -13.41 -18.40
C SER A 18 9.07 -14.28 -17.48
N ALA A 19 9.28 -15.56 -17.84
CA ALA A 19 10.23 -16.47 -17.21
C ALA A 19 10.90 -17.36 -18.26
N GLU A 20 12.12 -17.83 -17.99
CA GLU A 20 12.87 -18.73 -18.87
C GLU A 20 12.63 -20.19 -18.44
N ILE A 21 12.35 -21.08 -19.40
CA ILE A 21 12.20 -22.52 -19.14
C ILE A 21 13.57 -23.13 -18.89
N VAL A 22 13.86 -23.53 -17.66
CA VAL A 22 15.13 -24.20 -17.32
C VAL A 22 15.10 -25.65 -17.81
N ARG A 23 14.04 -26.38 -17.50
CA ARG A 23 13.82 -27.74 -17.97
C ARG A 23 12.35 -28.14 -17.90
N TRP A 24 11.98 -29.10 -18.76
CA TRP A 24 10.71 -29.79 -18.71
C TRP A 24 10.79 -30.98 -17.76
N LEU A 25 9.74 -31.14 -16.90
CA LEU A 25 9.61 -32.26 -15.97
C LEU A 25 8.69 -33.35 -16.52
N VAL A 26 8.01 -33.09 -17.64
CA VAL A 26 7.10 -34.02 -18.34
C VAL A 26 7.37 -34.03 -19.85
N GLU A 27 7.03 -35.14 -20.51
CA GLU A 27 7.08 -35.29 -21.96
C GLU A 27 5.69 -35.33 -22.58
N VAL A 28 5.61 -35.08 -23.89
CA VAL A 28 4.35 -35.26 -24.63
C VAL A 28 3.96 -36.74 -24.61
N GLY A 29 2.78 -37.04 -24.14
CA GLY A 29 2.27 -38.39 -23.90
C GLY A 29 2.25 -38.81 -22.43
N ASP A 30 2.89 -38.08 -21.55
CA ASP A 30 2.89 -38.38 -20.11
C ASP A 30 1.51 -38.14 -19.49
N VAL A 31 1.17 -39.01 -18.53
CA VAL A 31 -0.02 -38.84 -17.68
C VAL A 31 0.36 -38.04 -16.45
N ILE A 32 -0.27 -36.88 -16.26
CA ILE A 32 -0.06 -36.00 -15.11
C ILE A 32 -1.25 -35.98 -14.17
N GLN A 33 -0.98 -35.76 -12.88
CA GLN A 33 -1.98 -35.57 -11.85
C GLN A 33 -2.22 -34.05 -11.60
N VAL A 34 -3.33 -33.74 -10.89
CA VAL A 34 -3.58 -32.35 -10.44
C VAL A 34 -2.43 -31.90 -9.55
N ASP A 35 -1.96 -30.67 -9.76
CA ASP A 35 -0.84 -30.02 -9.05
C ASP A 35 0.53 -30.68 -9.27
N GLN A 36 0.66 -31.54 -10.26
CA GLN A 36 1.97 -32.10 -10.64
C GLN A 36 2.82 -31.04 -11.34
N PRO A 37 4.10 -30.84 -10.92
CA PRO A 37 5.02 -29.94 -11.62
C PRO A 37 5.27 -30.41 -13.05
N VAL A 38 5.17 -29.48 -14.02
CA VAL A 38 5.35 -29.77 -15.46
C VAL A 38 6.62 -29.16 -16.04
N ALA A 39 7.10 -28.07 -15.45
CA ALA A 39 8.33 -27.39 -15.86
C ALA A 39 8.99 -26.71 -14.65
N GLU A 40 10.32 -26.54 -14.72
CA GLU A 40 11.05 -25.59 -13.91
C GLU A 40 11.33 -24.35 -14.75
N VAL A 41 11.01 -23.18 -14.21
CA VAL A 41 11.25 -21.90 -14.84
C VAL A 41 12.13 -21.02 -13.97
N GLU A 42 13.06 -20.31 -14.59
CA GLU A 42 13.91 -19.32 -13.93
C GLU A 42 13.29 -17.94 -14.06
N THR A 43 13.15 -17.29 -12.93
CA THR A 43 12.75 -15.89 -12.83
C THR A 43 13.97 -15.05 -12.47
N ALA A 44 13.86 -13.73 -12.48
CA ALA A 44 14.94 -12.82 -12.06
C ALA A 44 15.48 -13.07 -10.64
N LYS A 45 14.78 -13.90 -9.81
CA LYS A 45 15.12 -14.13 -8.40
C LYS A 45 15.34 -15.59 -8.02
N ALA A 46 14.68 -16.54 -8.66
CA ALA A 46 14.74 -17.95 -8.28
C ALA A 46 14.28 -18.86 -9.41
N VAL A 47 14.66 -20.15 -9.31
CA VAL A 47 14.10 -21.24 -10.11
C VAL A 47 12.88 -21.78 -9.37
N VAL A 48 11.74 -21.85 -10.07
CA VAL A 48 10.44 -22.25 -9.50
C VAL A 48 9.82 -23.38 -10.33
N GLU A 49 9.29 -24.39 -9.66
CA GLU A 49 8.50 -25.44 -10.30
C GLU A 49 7.07 -24.93 -10.57
N VAL A 50 6.55 -25.20 -11.78
CA VAL A 50 5.20 -24.80 -12.22
C VAL A 50 4.26 -26.00 -12.14
N PRO A 51 3.33 -26.08 -11.16
CA PRO A 51 2.36 -27.16 -11.06
C PRO A 51 1.19 -26.95 -12.03
N CYS A 52 0.75 -28.03 -12.69
CA CYS A 52 -0.39 -28.01 -13.61
C CYS A 52 -1.71 -28.32 -12.86
N PRO A 53 -2.77 -27.49 -12.95
CA PRO A 53 -4.04 -27.71 -12.24
C PRO A 53 -4.93 -28.77 -12.92
N TYR A 54 -4.45 -29.42 -13.97
CA TYR A 54 -5.23 -30.41 -14.72
C TYR A 54 -4.59 -31.79 -14.62
N ALA A 55 -5.43 -32.82 -14.40
CA ALA A 55 -5.06 -34.22 -14.55
C ALA A 55 -5.41 -34.70 -15.97
N GLY A 56 -4.51 -35.40 -16.62
CA GLY A 56 -4.73 -35.91 -17.98
C GLY A 56 -3.45 -36.26 -18.71
N VAL A 57 -3.51 -36.34 -20.04
CA VAL A 57 -2.36 -36.66 -20.88
C VAL A 57 -1.82 -35.38 -21.52
N VAL A 58 -0.54 -35.13 -21.40
CA VAL A 58 0.14 -33.98 -22.03
C VAL A 58 0.12 -34.18 -23.56
N THR A 59 -0.50 -33.22 -24.26
CA THR A 59 -0.62 -33.29 -25.74
C THR A 59 0.40 -32.44 -26.48
N SER A 60 0.79 -31.30 -25.88
CA SER A 60 1.83 -30.44 -26.46
C SER A 60 2.55 -29.64 -25.38
N ARG A 61 3.82 -29.27 -25.65
CA ARG A 61 4.61 -28.32 -24.85
C ARG A 61 4.98 -27.14 -25.74
N PHE A 62 5.01 -25.92 -25.16
CA PHE A 62 5.34 -24.70 -25.90
C PHE A 62 6.62 -24.09 -25.34
N GLY A 63 7.62 -23.93 -26.23
CA GLY A 63 8.97 -23.48 -25.87
C GLY A 63 9.94 -24.65 -25.60
N GLU A 64 11.19 -24.44 -25.91
CA GLU A 64 12.30 -25.35 -25.59
C GLU A 64 12.99 -24.89 -24.30
N ALA A 65 13.82 -25.74 -23.69
CA ALA A 65 14.67 -25.34 -22.57
C ALA A 65 15.60 -24.19 -23.01
N GLY A 66 15.66 -23.12 -22.22
CA GLY A 66 16.33 -21.86 -22.55
C GLY A 66 15.44 -20.83 -23.26
N ALA A 67 14.15 -21.13 -23.51
CA ALA A 67 13.24 -20.18 -24.13
C ALA A 67 12.54 -19.30 -23.07
N GLU A 68 12.47 -18.00 -23.35
CA GLU A 68 11.72 -17.05 -22.53
C GLU A 68 10.22 -17.08 -22.92
N VAL A 69 9.34 -17.30 -21.93
CA VAL A 69 7.89 -17.40 -22.10
C VAL A 69 7.22 -16.28 -21.31
N PRO A 70 6.39 -15.45 -21.97
CA PRO A 70 5.61 -14.41 -21.27
C PRO A 70 4.57 -15.02 -20.32
N VAL A 71 4.32 -14.35 -19.20
CA VAL A 71 3.21 -14.70 -18.30
C VAL A 71 1.88 -14.63 -19.06
N GLY A 72 1.04 -15.68 -18.91
CA GLY A 72 -0.22 -15.82 -19.64
C GLY A 72 -0.09 -16.47 -21.03
N ALA A 73 1.12 -16.71 -21.54
CA ALA A 73 1.30 -17.50 -22.77
C ALA A 73 1.17 -19.00 -22.49
N ALA A 74 0.69 -19.76 -23.49
CA ALA A 74 0.53 -21.20 -23.38
C ALA A 74 1.84 -21.89 -23.01
N LEU A 75 1.82 -22.70 -21.95
CA LEU A 75 2.96 -23.51 -21.51
C LEU A 75 2.79 -24.98 -21.91
N VAL A 76 1.63 -25.57 -21.61
CA VAL A 76 1.34 -26.97 -21.93
C VAL A 76 -0.16 -27.16 -22.24
N THR A 77 -0.47 -28.13 -23.10
CA THR A 77 -1.86 -28.59 -23.33
C THR A 77 -2.05 -30.01 -22.81
N VAL A 78 -3.19 -30.22 -22.13
CA VAL A 78 -3.53 -31.50 -21.47
C VAL A 78 -4.89 -31.99 -21.95
N ALA A 79 -4.95 -33.23 -22.41
CA ALA A 79 -6.21 -33.92 -22.70
C ALA A 79 -6.79 -34.45 -21.39
N VAL A 80 -7.91 -33.86 -20.94
CA VAL A 80 -8.63 -34.27 -19.74
C VAL A 80 -9.80 -35.20 -20.10
N ALA A 81 -10.02 -36.25 -19.30
CA ALA A 81 -11.21 -37.11 -19.44
C ALA A 81 -12.43 -36.32 -19.00
N SER A 82 -13.46 -36.22 -19.85
CA SER A 82 -14.71 -35.53 -19.51
C SER A 82 -15.43 -36.27 -18.39
N ALA A 83 -15.53 -35.61 -17.21
CA ALA A 83 -16.58 -35.94 -16.24
C ALA A 83 -17.93 -35.33 -16.72
N PRO A 84 -19.10 -35.89 -16.36
CA PRO A 84 -20.39 -35.36 -16.83
C PRO A 84 -20.65 -33.95 -16.29
N ASP A 85 -21.28 -33.13 -17.14
CA ASP A 85 -21.68 -31.75 -16.91
C ASP A 85 -22.37 -31.51 -15.56
N GLU A 86 -21.82 -30.60 -14.77
CA GLU A 86 -22.57 -29.81 -13.81
C GLU A 86 -22.70 -28.37 -14.32
N PRO A 87 -23.85 -27.71 -14.11
CA PRO A 87 -24.20 -26.48 -14.78
C PRO A 87 -23.45 -25.26 -14.22
N ALA A 88 -23.16 -24.35 -15.13
CA ALA A 88 -22.52 -23.05 -14.87
C ALA A 88 -23.24 -22.27 -13.77
N GLY A 89 -22.57 -22.03 -12.68
CA GLY A 89 -22.92 -21.10 -11.61
C GLY A 89 -22.05 -19.85 -11.66
N GLU A 90 -22.69 -18.72 -11.51
CA GLU A 90 -22.28 -17.35 -11.73
C GLU A 90 -20.97 -16.92 -11.07
N SER A 91 -20.28 -16.03 -11.78
CA SER A 91 -19.05 -15.34 -11.40
C SER A 91 -19.18 -14.51 -10.11
N GLY A 92 -18.53 -14.95 -9.05
CA GLY A 92 -18.19 -14.12 -7.90
C GLY A 92 -16.77 -13.60 -8.04
N SER A 93 -16.60 -12.28 -7.94
CA SER A 93 -15.30 -11.62 -7.97
C SER A 93 -14.45 -12.01 -6.75
N GLY A 94 -13.51 -12.91 -6.92
CA GLY A 94 -12.49 -13.25 -5.94
C GLY A 94 -11.12 -12.95 -6.54
N SER A 95 -10.25 -12.33 -5.74
CA SER A 95 -8.85 -12.02 -6.08
C SER A 95 -8.13 -13.25 -6.63
N GLY A 96 -7.34 -13.04 -7.69
CA GLY A 96 -6.67 -14.08 -8.45
C GLY A 96 -5.87 -15.07 -7.61
N ASN A 97 -5.82 -16.31 -8.11
CA ASN A 97 -5.09 -17.44 -7.52
C ASN A 97 -3.61 -17.10 -7.33
N VAL A 98 -3.20 -16.92 -6.09
CA VAL A 98 -1.79 -16.83 -5.71
C VAL A 98 -1.32 -18.25 -5.41
N LEU A 99 -0.36 -18.77 -6.18
CA LEU A 99 0.17 -20.14 -6.06
C LEU A 99 1.18 -20.32 -4.92
N VAL A 100 1.61 -19.24 -4.25
CA VAL A 100 2.52 -19.29 -3.09
C VAL A 100 2.10 -18.23 -2.09
N GLY A 101 1.51 -18.65 -0.98
CA GLY A 101 1.11 -17.78 0.13
C GLY A 101 -0.12 -18.34 0.87
N TYR A 102 -0.18 -18.13 2.19
CA TYR A 102 -1.28 -18.60 3.02
C TYR A 102 -2.59 -17.87 2.64
N GLY A 103 -3.50 -18.60 1.98
CA GLY A 103 -4.85 -18.12 1.71
C GLY A 103 -5.65 -18.04 3.03
N THR A 104 -6.31 -16.92 3.26
CA THR A 104 -7.28 -16.77 4.34
C THR A 104 -8.55 -17.53 3.99
N THR A 105 -8.78 -18.66 4.66
CA THR A 105 -10.05 -19.41 4.62
C THR A 105 -11.01 -18.76 5.61
N GLU A 106 -12.12 -18.22 5.12
CA GLU A 106 -13.21 -17.79 6.00
C GLU A 106 -13.88 -19.00 6.67
N PRO A 107 -14.18 -18.94 7.99
CA PRO A 107 -14.87 -20.03 8.66
C PRO A 107 -16.36 -20.05 8.28
N SER A 108 -16.82 -21.19 7.77
CA SER A 108 -18.24 -21.46 7.49
C SER A 108 -19.07 -21.36 8.78
N SER A 109 -20.06 -20.48 8.79
CA SER A 109 -21.01 -20.31 9.88
C SER A 109 -21.98 -21.50 9.95
N THR A 110 -21.83 -22.35 10.95
CA THR A 110 -22.81 -23.35 11.32
C THR A 110 -24.05 -22.68 11.92
N ARG A 111 -25.19 -22.85 11.24
CA ARG A 111 -26.53 -22.47 11.71
C ARG A 111 -26.84 -23.10 13.07
N ARG A 112 -26.93 -22.29 14.12
CA ARG A 112 -27.58 -22.70 15.38
C ARG A 112 -29.09 -22.51 15.27
N ARG A 113 -29.79 -23.62 15.43
CA ARG A 113 -31.25 -23.79 15.54
C ARG A 113 -31.79 -23.01 16.76
N ARG A 114 -32.69 -22.05 16.54
CA ARG A 114 -33.44 -21.37 17.60
C ARG A 114 -34.59 -22.23 18.06
N VAL A 115 -34.67 -22.49 19.35
CA VAL A 115 -35.84 -22.99 20.09
C VAL A 115 -36.61 -21.76 20.58
N GLY A 116 -37.93 -21.78 20.41
CA GLY A 116 -38.83 -20.68 20.70
C GLY A 116 -39.25 -20.57 22.17
N ALA A 117 -39.76 -19.43 22.52
CA ALA A 117 -40.83 -19.22 23.53
C ALA A 117 -41.44 -17.84 23.33
N ALA A 118 -42.77 -17.79 23.25
CA ALA A 118 -43.66 -16.64 23.37
C ALA A 118 -44.01 -16.43 24.89
N PRO A 119 -44.88 -15.46 25.34
CA PRO A 119 -45.76 -14.57 24.64
C PRO A 119 -45.90 -13.11 25.20
N ALA A 120 -46.56 -12.27 24.39
CA ALA A 120 -47.57 -11.23 24.70
C ALA A 120 -47.30 -10.08 25.67
N ALA A 121 -47.44 -8.86 25.15
CA ALA A 121 -48.18 -7.76 25.77
C ALA A 121 -48.72 -6.79 24.70
N THR A 122 -49.98 -6.53 24.80
CA THR A 122 -50.90 -5.73 24.03
C THR A 122 -50.63 -4.22 24.25
N THR A 123 -50.60 -3.42 23.18
CA THR A 123 -50.97 -2.00 23.27
C THR A 123 -51.66 -1.54 21.95
N ALA A 124 -52.72 -0.76 22.15
CA ALA A 124 -53.77 -0.37 21.23
C ALA A 124 -53.31 0.57 20.09
N PRO A 125 -54.13 0.74 19.04
CA PRO A 125 -53.77 1.37 17.78
C PRO A 125 -53.92 2.89 17.85
N VAL A 126 -52.90 3.62 17.39
CA VAL A 126 -53.05 5.02 17.04
C VAL A 126 -53.53 5.10 15.59
N GLN A 127 -54.72 5.64 15.40
CA GLN A 127 -55.26 5.98 14.08
C GLN A 127 -54.45 7.10 13.46
N VAL A 128 -53.75 6.84 12.36
CA VAL A 128 -53.25 7.86 11.45
C VAL A 128 -54.23 7.93 10.27
N LYS A 129 -54.90 9.05 10.13
CA LYS A 129 -55.77 9.40 9.03
C LYS A 129 -55.02 9.34 7.72
N ALA A 130 -55.34 8.37 6.86
CA ALA A 130 -54.86 8.32 5.51
C ALA A 130 -55.52 9.41 4.65
N ALA A 131 -54.75 10.27 4.08
CA ALA A 131 -55.18 11.12 2.99
C ALA A 131 -55.40 10.26 1.73
N PRO A 132 -56.39 10.58 0.88
CA PRO A 132 -56.69 9.76 -0.26
C PRO A 132 -55.55 9.79 -1.28
N ALA A 133 -55.08 8.60 -1.65
CA ALA A 133 -54.16 8.44 -2.78
C ALA A 133 -54.84 8.92 -4.05
N GLN A 134 -54.32 9.93 -4.69
CA GLN A 134 -54.74 10.33 -6.03
C GLN A 134 -54.39 9.19 -7.00
N VAL A 135 -55.40 8.52 -7.48
CA VAL A 135 -55.30 7.58 -8.60
C VAL A 135 -54.83 8.38 -9.81
N LYS A 136 -53.60 8.17 -10.25
CA LYS A 136 -53.09 8.74 -11.51
C LYS A 136 -53.98 8.23 -12.61
N ALA A 137 -54.77 9.12 -13.25
CA ALA A 137 -55.57 8.79 -14.39
C ALA A 137 -54.68 8.17 -15.48
N ALA A 138 -55.15 7.12 -16.13
CA ALA A 138 -54.42 6.50 -17.23
C ALA A 138 -54.24 7.56 -18.34
N PRO A 139 -53.07 7.64 -19.00
CA PRO A 139 -52.79 8.67 -20.01
C PRO A 139 -53.81 8.59 -21.16
N ALA A 140 -54.43 9.73 -21.50
CA ALA A 140 -55.47 9.84 -22.50
C ALA A 140 -54.86 9.70 -23.91
N VAL A 141 -54.67 8.45 -24.37
CA VAL A 141 -54.18 8.11 -25.71
C VAL A 141 -55.15 7.16 -26.38
N ILE A 142 -55.88 7.61 -27.36
CA ILE A 142 -56.86 6.80 -28.09
C ILE A 142 -56.18 5.97 -29.20
N SER A 143 -55.15 6.51 -29.87
CA SER A 143 -54.54 5.89 -31.04
C SER A 143 -53.47 4.81 -30.69
N PRO A 144 -53.61 3.58 -31.18
CA PRO A 144 -52.56 2.55 -31.06
C PRO A 144 -51.22 2.95 -31.70
N LEU A 145 -51.29 3.81 -32.75
CA LEU A 145 -50.11 4.28 -33.44
C LEU A 145 -49.27 5.19 -32.57
N VAL A 146 -49.88 6.09 -31.78
CA VAL A 146 -49.22 7.00 -30.85
C VAL A 146 -48.53 6.20 -29.74
N ARG A 147 -49.17 5.16 -29.20
CA ARG A 147 -48.56 4.27 -28.19
C ARG A 147 -47.37 3.48 -28.74
N ARG A 148 -47.45 3.07 -30.03
CA ARG A 148 -46.35 2.38 -30.70
C ARG A 148 -45.17 3.33 -30.96
N LEU A 149 -45.46 4.57 -31.40
CA LEU A 149 -44.45 5.59 -31.66
C LEU A 149 -43.74 6.05 -30.37
N ALA A 150 -44.50 6.25 -29.29
CA ALA A 150 -43.93 6.56 -27.98
C ALA A 150 -42.99 5.45 -27.48
N ARG A 151 -43.37 4.17 -27.63
CA ARG A 151 -42.50 3.03 -27.29
C ARG A 151 -41.23 2.98 -28.13
N ASN A 152 -41.36 3.24 -29.45
CA ASN A 152 -40.20 3.22 -30.34
C ASN A 152 -39.23 4.39 -30.05
N ASN A 153 -39.75 5.51 -29.55
CA ASN A 153 -38.97 6.71 -29.20
C ASN A 153 -38.54 6.73 -27.70
N GLY A 154 -38.86 5.69 -26.91
CA GLY A 154 -38.53 5.63 -25.49
C GLY A 154 -39.25 6.67 -24.62
N ILE A 155 -40.41 7.19 -25.07
CA ILE A 155 -41.18 8.25 -24.40
C ILE A 155 -42.20 7.60 -23.45
N ASP A 156 -42.14 7.95 -22.16
CA ASP A 156 -43.16 7.55 -21.18
C ASP A 156 -44.40 8.47 -21.31
N LEU A 157 -45.50 7.90 -21.78
CA LEU A 157 -46.75 8.60 -21.98
C LEU A 157 -47.35 9.21 -20.70
N ALA A 158 -46.95 8.76 -19.53
CA ALA A 158 -47.39 9.32 -18.25
C ALA A 158 -46.74 10.67 -17.94
N THR A 159 -45.63 11.00 -18.60
CA THR A 159 -44.89 12.27 -18.44
C THR A 159 -45.16 13.30 -19.52
N VAL A 160 -45.89 12.91 -20.59
CA VAL A 160 -46.21 13.78 -21.73
C VAL A 160 -47.52 14.53 -21.48
N THR A 161 -47.50 15.85 -21.63
CA THR A 161 -48.71 16.69 -21.61
C THR A 161 -49.28 16.70 -23.01
N GLY A 162 -50.48 16.13 -23.21
CA GLY A 162 -51.15 16.07 -24.50
C GLY A 162 -51.58 17.45 -24.99
N SER A 163 -51.32 17.74 -26.28
CA SER A 163 -51.72 19.01 -26.96
C SER A 163 -53.14 18.94 -27.59
N GLY A 164 -53.81 17.79 -27.56
CA GLY A 164 -55.15 17.62 -28.11
C GLY A 164 -56.27 18.03 -27.14
N PRO A 165 -57.55 18.01 -27.60
CA PRO A 165 -58.72 18.29 -26.77
C PRO A 165 -58.74 17.38 -25.51
N ASP A 166 -59.11 17.96 -24.37
CA ASP A 166 -59.17 17.27 -23.07
C ASP A 166 -57.85 16.66 -22.62
N GLY A 167 -56.68 17.20 -23.06
CA GLY A 167 -55.37 16.66 -22.70
C GLY A 167 -54.99 15.39 -23.45
N LEU A 168 -55.59 15.13 -24.60
CA LEU A 168 -55.31 13.97 -25.43
C LEU A 168 -53.90 14.04 -26.03
N ILE A 169 -53.08 12.99 -25.81
CA ILE A 169 -51.74 12.93 -26.39
C ILE A 169 -51.82 12.60 -27.88
N MET A 170 -51.35 13.53 -28.68
CA MET A 170 -51.38 13.49 -30.15
C MET A 170 -50.05 12.94 -30.69
N ARG A 171 -50.04 12.61 -32.00
CA ARG A 171 -48.81 12.14 -32.67
C ARG A 171 -47.65 13.15 -32.57
N ALA A 172 -47.98 14.43 -32.66
CA ALA A 172 -47.01 15.53 -32.58
C ALA A 172 -46.25 15.52 -31.23
N ASP A 173 -46.94 15.21 -30.13
CA ASP A 173 -46.39 15.23 -28.77
C ASP A 173 -45.33 14.14 -28.54
N VAL A 174 -45.35 13.05 -29.31
CA VAL A 174 -44.42 11.94 -29.25
C VAL A 174 -43.40 11.94 -30.39
N THR A 175 -43.48 12.91 -31.32
CA THR A 175 -42.52 13.09 -32.42
C THR A 175 -41.57 14.29 -32.22
N LEU A 176 -41.89 15.20 -31.31
CA LEU A 176 -41.00 16.30 -30.97
C LEU A 176 -39.81 15.78 -30.16
N PRO A 177 -38.56 16.21 -30.46
CA PRO A 177 -37.45 15.88 -29.60
C PRO A 177 -37.71 16.54 -28.24
N GLN A 178 -37.99 15.73 -27.22
CA GLN A 178 -37.96 16.20 -25.84
C GLN A 178 -36.54 16.69 -25.59
N THR A 179 -36.36 17.95 -25.30
CA THR A 179 -35.10 18.49 -24.78
C THR A 179 -34.79 17.64 -23.54
N ALA A 180 -33.76 16.77 -23.64
CA ALA A 180 -33.29 16.00 -22.52
C ALA A 180 -33.03 16.99 -21.38
N PRO A 181 -33.36 16.63 -20.12
CA PRO A 181 -32.99 17.44 -18.97
C PRO A 181 -31.50 17.75 -19.08
N GLN A 182 -31.17 19.06 -19.16
CA GLN A 182 -29.78 19.48 -19.27
C GLN A 182 -29.05 18.86 -18.07
N ALA A 183 -28.13 17.90 -18.33
CA ALA A 183 -27.36 17.27 -17.30
C ALA A 183 -26.69 18.37 -16.46
N ALA A 184 -26.87 18.33 -15.16
CA ALA A 184 -26.17 19.25 -14.27
C ALA A 184 -24.68 19.23 -14.63
N PRO A 185 -23.98 20.37 -14.68
CA PRO A 185 -22.59 20.44 -15.05
C PRO A 185 -21.83 19.44 -14.10
N ALA A 186 -21.06 18.54 -14.72
CA ALA A 186 -20.21 17.63 -13.97
C ALA A 186 -19.33 18.46 -13.03
N PRO A 187 -19.08 18.01 -11.79
CA PRO A 187 -18.20 18.74 -10.87
C PRO A 187 -16.86 18.96 -11.57
N THR A 188 -16.49 20.22 -11.70
CA THR A 188 -15.21 20.62 -12.31
C THR A 188 -14.12 20.19 -11.35
N GLU A 189 -13.23 19.30 -11.77
CA GLU A 189 -12.05 18.92 -10.98
C GLU A 189 -11.20 20.16 -10.75
N GLU A 190 -10.94 20.49 -9.47
CA GLU A 190 -10.10 21.61 -9.08
C GLU A 190 -8.64 21.13 -9.03
N VAL A 191 -7.81 21.59 -9.96
CA VAL A 191 -6.37 21.32 -9.98
C VAL A 191 -5.63 22.42 -9.21
N THR A 192 -5.05 22.07 -8.06
CA THR A 192 -4.19 22.98 -7.29
C THR A 192 -2.75 22.90 -7.79
N PRO A 193 -2.18 23.97 -8.36
CA PRO A 193 -0.82 23.94 -8.89
C PRO A 193 0.23 23.92 -7.77
N LEU A 194 1.22 23.02 -7.89
CA LEU A 194 2.36 22.99 -6.98
C LEU A 194 3.28 24.19 -7.22
N ARG A 195 3.57 24.97 -6.17
CA ARG A 195 4.42 26.19 -6.24
C ARG A 195 5.41 26.22 -5.07
N GLY A 196 6.56 26.88 -5.28
CA GLY A 196 7.56 27.12 -4.23
C GLY A 196 8.02 25.83 -3.54
N VAL A 197 7.95 25.79 -2.23
CA VAL A 197 8.42 24.65 -1.40
C VAL A 197 7.68 23.34 -1.75
N ALA A 198 6.38 23.38 -2.01
CA ALA A 198 5.60 22.20 -2.36
C ALA A 198 6.08 21.57 -3.68
N ARG A 199 6.47 22.40 -4.67
CA ARG A 199 7.02 21.91 -5.93
C ARG A 199 8.40 21.26 -5.71
N LEU A 200 9.30 21.91 -4.96
CA LEU A 200 10.61 21.35 -4.66
C LEU A 200 10.53 20.04 -3.88
N ALA A 201 9.61 19.94 -2.91
CA ALA A 201 9.37 18.72 -2.16
C ALA A 201 8.87 17.59 -3.10
N ALA A 202 7.90 17.89 -3.98
CA ALA A 202 7.39 16.90 -4.94
C ALA A 202 8.49 16.42 -5.91
N GLU A 203 9.37 17.31 -6.37
CA GLU A 203 10.52 16.97 -7.22
C GLU A 203 11.52 16.08 -6.47
N THR A 204 11.84 16.42 -5.20
CA THR A 204 12.77 15.64 -4.35
C THR A 204 12.23 14.25 -4.07
N PHE A 205 10.95 14.13 -3.69
CA PHE A 205 10.33 12.82 -3.41
C PHE A 205 10.22 11.96 -4.68
N SER A 206 9.85 12.57 -5.81
CA SER A 206 9.79 11.86 -7.08
C SER A 206 11.17 11.38 -7.54
N ARG A 207 12.22 12.17 -7.30
CA ARG A 207 13.60 11.79 -7.59
C ARG A 207 14.02 10.64 -6.70
N SER A 208 13.79 10.74 -5.39
CA SER A 208 14.12 9.68 -4.43
C SER A 208 13.54 8.33 -4.87
N ARG A 209 12.25 8.27 -5.19
CA ARG A 209 11.59 7.03 -5.61
C ARG A 209 12.04 6.48 -6.97
N ARG A 210 12.56 7.32 -7.85
CA ARG A 210 13.10 6.86 -9.15
C ARG A 210 14.54 6.40 -9.07
N GLU A 211 15.34 7.06 -8.24
CA GLU A 211 16.81 6.88 -8.24
C GLU A 211 17.29 5.95 -7.12
N ILE A 212 16.50 5.76 -6.06
CA ILE A 212 16.89 4.94 -4.91
C ILE A 212 16.08 3.64 -4.91
N PRO A 213 16.70 2.47 -5.18
CA PRO A 213 16.09 1.18 -4.92
C PRO A 213 16.08 0.93 -3.41
N ASP A 214 15.05 1.45 -2.74
CA ASP A 214 14.94 1.41 -1.29
C ASP A 214 14.32 0.10 -0.80
N ALA A 215 14.85 -0.39 0.33
CA ALA A 215 14.24 -1.43 1.13
C ALA A 215 13.94 -0.88 2.53
N THR A 216 12.94 -1.45 3.20
CA THR A 216 12.58 -1.06 4.57
C THR A 216 12.47 -2.29 5.45
N CYS A 217 13.09 -2.23 6.63
CA CYS A 217 12.90 -3.19 7.71
C CYS A 217 12.43 -2.47 8.98
N TRP A 218 11.80 -3.20 9.89
CA TRP A 218 11.30 -2.65 11.15
C TRP A 218 11.44 -3.62 12.31
N VAL A 219 11.45 -3.08 13.51
CA VAL A 219 11.49 -3.82 14.75
C VAL A 219 10.68 -3.09 15.82
N ASP A 220 9.99 -3.85 16.67
CA ASP A 220 9.40 -3.31 17.89
C ASP A 220 10.44 -3.33 19.01
N ALA A 221 10.54 -2.25 19.78
CA ALA A 221 11.47 -2.09 20.90
C ALA A 221 10.76 -1.58 22.16
N ASP A 222 11.19 -2.01 23.32
CA ASP A 222 10.73 -1.53 24.62
C ASP A 222 11.42 -0.22 24.98
N ALA A 223 10.73 0.90 24.81
CA ALA A 223 11.25 2.24 25.08
C ALA A 223 11.06 2.69 26.55
N THR A 224 10.70 1.80 27.47
CA THR A 224 10.42 2.17 28.87
C THR A 224 11.63 2.82 29.53
N GLU A 225 12.82 2.23 29.35
CA GLU A 225 14.06 2.76 29.91
C GLU A 225 14.52 4.05 29.19
N LEU A 226 14.28 4.17 27.89
CA LEU A 226 14.53 5.42 27.16
C LEU A 226 13.67 6.57 27.71
N LEU A 227 12.39 6.31 28.03
CA LEU A 227 11.53 7.31 28.65
C LEU A 227 11.92 7.63 30.10
N ALA A 228 12.48 6.65 30.84
CA ALA A 228 13.07 6.89 32.16
C ALA A 228 14.31 7.78 32.05
N ALA A 229 15.22 7.47 31.13
CA ALA A 229 16.40 8.28 30.86
C ALA A 229 16.05 9.71 30.43
N ARG A 230 15.02 9.86 29.58
CA ARG A 230 14.51 11.16 29.16
C ARG A 230 14.10 12.02 30.35
N ARG A 231 13.39 11.46 31.33
CA ARG A 231 12.94 12.16 32.56
C ARG A 231 14.11 12.52 33.45
N THR A 232 15.05 11.59 33.64
CA THR A 232 16.22 11.80 34.50
C THR A 232 17.14 12.89 33.95
N LEU A 233 17.33 12.93 32.62
CA LEU A 233 18.22 13.90 31.96
C LEU A 233 17.54 15.21 31.64
N ASP A 234 16.22 15.31 31.80
CA ASP A 234 15.39 16.47 31.41
C ASP A 234 15.64 16.88 29.93
N LEU A 235 15.69 15.90 29.03
CA LEU A 235 15.96 16.11 27.61
C LEU A 235 14.77 15.71 26.74
N GLY A 236 14.67 16.30 25.55
CA GLY A 236 13.69 15.90 24.55
C GLY A 236 13.99 14.50 23.98
N LEU A 237 12.93 13.73 23.69
CA LEU A 237 13.07 12.39 23.08
C LEU A 237 13.87 12.41 21.79
N LEU A 238 13.68 13.45 20.95
CA LEU A 238 14.39 13.59 19.68
C LEU A 238 15.90 13.70 19.87
N ALA A 239 16.36 14.33 20.95
CA ALA A 239 17.80 14.45 21.25
C ALA A 239 18.42 13.08 21.62
N LEU A 240 17.71 12.29 22.41
CA LEU A 240 18.15 10.93 22.76
C LEU A 240 18.20 10.02 21.51
N LEU A 241 17.16 10.06 20.69
CA LEU A 241 17.12 9.32 19.44
C LEU A 241 18.22 9.80 18.46
N GLY A 242 18.46 11.12 18.37
CA GLY A 242 19.56 11.68 17.58
C GLY A 242 20.92 11.21 18.07
N ARG A 243 21.13 11.11 19.40
CA ARG A 243 22.37 10.55 19.98
C ARG A 243 22.54 9.06 19.63
N ILE A 244 21.45 8.29 19.70
CA ILE A 244 21.43 6.88 19.26
C ILE A 244 21.81 6.77 17.78
N CYS A 245 21.21 7.61 16.91
CA CYS A 245 21.55 7.62 15.48
C CYS A 245 23.02 7.92 15.23
N THR A 246 23.62 8.94 15.90
CA THR A 246 25.03 9.28 15.71
C THR A 246 25.95 8.15 16.17
N ALA A 247 25.64 7.47 17.26
CA ALA A 247 26.37 6.30 17.74
C ALA A 247 26.25 5.11 16.75
N ALA A 248 25.04 4.86 16.25
CA ALA A 248 24.82 3.82 15.26
C ALA A 248 25.58 4.08 13.95
N LEU A 249 25.59 5.32 13.46
CA LEU A 249 26.30 5.71 12.23
C LEU A 249 27.81 5.66 12.39
N ALA A 250 28.35 5.86 13.60
CA ALA A 250 29.78 5.63 13.88
C ALA A 250 30.17 4.17 13.74
N ARG A 251 29.26 3.25 14.09
CA ARG A 251 29.45 1.79 13.99
C ARG A 251 29.17 1.24 12.59
N TYR A 252 28.26 1.86 11.85
CA TYR A 252 27.82 1.46 10.50
C TYR A 252 28.01 2.64 9.53
N PRO A 253 29.26 3.05 9.22
CA PRO A 253 29.56 4.27 8.47
C PRO A 253 29.12 4.22 7.01
N GLU A 254 28.88 3.03 6.45
CA GLU A 254 28.30 2.86 5.12
C GLU A 254 26.91 3.47 4.99
N LEU A 255 26.13 3.56 6.06
CA LEU A 255 24.80 4.16 6.07
C LEU A 255 24.83 5.69 6.16
N ASN A 256 25.99 6.27 6.49
CA ASN A 256 26.25 7.71 6.40
C ASN A 256 26.95 8.05 5.06
N SER A 257 26.24 7.81 3.96
CA SER A 257 26.79 7.90 2.62
C SER A 257 25.78 8.41 1.59
N SER A 258 26.23 8.58 0.37
CA SER A 258 25.40 8.86 -0.80
C SER A 258 25.95 8.15 -2.02
N VAL A 259 25.06 7.75 -2.93
CA VAL A 259 25.45 7.15 -4.22
C VAL A 259 25.87 8.25 -5.18
N VAL A 260 27.02 8.07 -5.81
CA VAL A 260 27.53 8.95 -6.88
C VAL A 260 27.07 8.42 -8.21
N THR A 261 26.40 9.25 -9.01
CA THR A 261 25.94 8.92 -10.35
C THR A 261 26.79 9.58 -11.42
N GLY A 262 27.05 8.88 -12.50
CA GLY A 262 27.70 9.40 -13.70
C GLY A 262 26.78 10.31 -14.54
N PRO A 263 27.31 10.90 -15.63
CA PRO A 263 26.51 11.74 -16.54
C PRO A 263 25.36 11.00 -17.23
N ASP A 264 25.46 9.70 -17.33
CA ASP A 264 24.44 8.76 -17.88
C ASP A 264 23.37 8.34 -16.85
N GLY A 265 23.48 8.82 -15.60
CA GLY A 265 22.61 8.45 -14.50
C GLY A 265 22.97 7.12 -13.81
N ALA A 266 23.96 6.38 -14.31
CA ALA A 266 24.40 5.13 -13.71
C ALA A 266 25.15 5.37 -12.38
N ALA A 267 24.95 4.49 -11.41
CA ALA A 267 25.70 4.51 -10.16
C ALA A 267 27.16 4.15 -10.42
N THR A 268 28.09 5.08 -10.07
CA THR A 268 29.52 4.91 -10.31
C THR A 268 30.33 4.69 -9.02
N GLY A 269 29.74 4.95 -7.85
CA GLY A 269 30.42 4.76 -6.59
C GLY A 269 29.57 5.17 -5.39
N ILE A 270 30.10 4.92 -4.20
CA ILE A 270 29.51 5.33 -2.92
C ILE A 270 30.45 6.33 -2.25
N ARG A 271 29.93 7.52 -1.94
CA ARG A 271 30.62 8.52 -1.15
C ARG A 271 30.25 8.37 0.31
N ARG A 272 31.20 7.95 1.15
CA ARG A 272 31.04 7.94 2.60
C ARG A 272 31.33 9.33 3.16
N HIS A 273 30.43 9.80 4.04
CA HIS A 273 30.60 11.06 4.73
C HIS A 273 31.35 10.86 6.05
N THR A 274 32.33 11.70 6.35
CA THR A 274 33.10 11.63 7.61
C THR A 274 32.37 12.30 8.76
N ALA A 275 31.53 13.29 8.46
CA ALA A 275 30.67 13.97 9.42
C ALA A 275 29.23 13.47 9.31
N VAL A 276 28.54 13.42 10.45
CA VAL A 276 27.11 13.16 10.50
C VAL A 276 26.37 14.48 10.56
N HIS A 277 25.70 14.82 9.45
CA HIS A 277 24.78 15.95 9.39
C HIS A 277 23.36 15.41 9.52
N LEU A 278 22.83 15.48 10.74
CA LEU A 278 21.56 14.84 11.10
C LEU A 278 20.37 15.72 10.68
N GLY A 279 19.67 15.31 9.63
CA GLY A 279 18.35 15.83 9.28
C GLY A 279 17.27 15.31 10.24
N PHE A 280 16.27 16.11 10.53
CA PHE A 280 15.10 15.67 11.27
C PHE A 280 13.82 16.27 10.71
N ALA A 281 12.76 15.45 10.65
CA ALA A 281 11.47 15.88 10.14
C ALA A 281 10.79 16.84 11.14
N ALA A 282 10.44 18.04 10.69
CA ALA A 282 9.74 19.05 11.46
C ALA A 282 8.49 19.53 10.72
N GLN A 283 7.32 19.39 11.36
CA GLN A 283 6.08 19.93 10.82
C GLN A 283 6.00 21.43 11.07
N THR A 284 5.73 22.19 10.00
CA THR A 284 5.58 23.63 10.06
C THR A 284 4.22 24.06 9.45
N PRO A 285 3.75 25.29 9.70
CA PRO A 285 2.55 25.82 9.05
C PRO A 285 2.67 25.88 7.49
N ARG A 286 3.90 25.85 6.95
CA ARG A 286 4.17 25.86 5.50
C ARG A 286 4.37 24.48 4.90
N GLY A 287 4.23 23.40 5.69
CA GLY A 287 4.46 22.02 5.31
C GLY A 287 5.63 21.38 6.06
N LEU A 288 6.05 20.21 5.59
CA LEU A 288 7.18 19.47 6.15
C LEU A 288 8.51 20.18 5.79
N ALA A 289 9.35 20.40 6.80
CA ALA A 289 10.75 20.83 6.62
C ALA A 289 11.68 19.78 7.24
N VAL A 290 12.89 19.68 6.71
CA VAL A 290 13.93 18.80 7.25
C VAL A 290 15.17 19.65 7.58
N PRO A 291 15.19 20.33 8.76
CA PRO A 291 16.37 21.03 9.22
C PRO A 291 17.50 20.06 9.51
N VAL A 292 18.75 20.53 9.41
CA VAL A 292 19.96 19.73 9.54
C VAL A 292 20.83 20.22 10.67
N VAL A 293 21.09 19.38 11.66
CA VAL A 293 22.09 19.60 12.69
C VAL A 293 23.46 19.21 12.13
N ARG A 294 24.38 20.19 12.02
CA ARG A 294 25.73 19.95 11.52
C ARG A 294 26.60 19.27 12.56
N ASP A 295 27.46 18.37 12.09
CA ASP A 295 28.49 17.71 12.91
C ASP A 295 27.90 17.09 14.21
N ALA A 296 26.72 16.49 14.09
CA ALA A 296 25.94 15.97 15.22
C ALA A 296 26.72 14.96 16.08
N GLN A 297 27.68 14.24 15.48
CA GLN A 297 28.57 13.31 16.18
C GLN A 297 29.51 13.99 17.19
N LEU A 298 29.80 15.28 17.00
CA LEU A 298 30.70 16.04 17.88
C LEU A 298 29.95 16.70 19.06
N LEU A 299 28.63 16.77 19.01
CA LEU A 299 27.81 17.40 20.03
C LEU A 299 27.56 16.46 21.20
N SER A 300 27.61 16.95 22.43
CA SER A 300 27.03 16.23 23.56
C SER A 300 25.51 16.13 23.40
N THR A 301 24.86 15.21 24.11
CA THR A 301 23.39 15.06 24.03
C THR A 301 22.66 16.35 24.42
N GLY A 302 23.19 17.11 25.40
CA GLY A 302 22.63 18.40 25.79
C GLY A 302 22.79 19.47 24.70
N GLN A 303 23.95 19.54 24.05
CA GLN A 303 24.16 20.43 22.91
C GLN A 303 23.29 20.08 21.71
N LEU A 304 23.15 18.78 21.42
CA LEU A 304 22.25 18.28 20.38
C LEU A 304 20.79 18.65 20.69
N ALA A 305 20.34 18.55 21.95
CA ALA A 305 19.01 18.96 22.36
C ALA A 305 18.77 20.46 22.17
N ALA A 306 19.75 21.30 22.54
CA ALA A 306 19.66 22.76 22.34
C ALA A 306 19.58 23.13 20.86
N GLU A 307 20.38 22.49 20.01
CA GLU A 307 20.41 22.77 18.57
C GLU A 307 19.14 22.29 17.86
N LEU A 308 18.62 21.10 18.22
CA LEU A 308 17.32 20.58 17.73
C LEU A 308 16.18 21.53 18.12
N SER A 309 16.18 22.06 19.34
CA SER A 309 15.17 23.02 19.82
C SER A 309 15.26 24.33 19.05
N ARG A 310 16.46 24.87 18.86
CA ARG A 310 16.72 26.09 18.08
C ARG A 310 16.18 25.96 16.65
N LEU A 311 16.57 24.90 15.96
CA LEU A 311 16.16 24.63 14.59
C LEU A 311 14.65 24.39 14.49
N THR A 312 14.03 23.69 15.45
CA THR A 312 12.58 23.49 15.50
C THR A 312 11.82 24.80 15.61
N THR A 313 12.31 25.71 16.48
CA THR A 313 11.73 27.06 16.64
C THR A 313 11.88 27.87 15.35
N ALA A 314 13.06 27.90 14.78
CA ALA A 314 13.33 28.59 13.51
C ALA A 314 12.46 28.03 12.35
N ALA A 315 12.25 26.71 12.32
CA ALA A 315 11.39 26.06 11.33
C ALA A 315 9.93 26.53 11.45
N ARG A 316 9.38 26.54 12.67
CA ARG A 316 7.98 26.98 12.93
C ARG A 316 7.77 28.45 12.58
N GLU A 317 8.78 29.29 12.82
CA GLU A 317 8.76 30.72 12.52
C GLU A 317 9.10 31.04 11.07
N GLY A 318 9.50 30.04 10.26
CA GLY A 318 9.88 30.21 8.85
C GLY A 318 11.18 30.97 8.66
N ARG A 319 12.09 30.91 9.64
CA ARG A 319 13.38 31.63 9.67
C ARG A 319 14.61 30.75 9.39
N LEU A 320 14.39 29.48 8.95
CA LEU A 320 15.50 28.62 8.54
C LEU A 320 16.22 29.19 7.33
N SER A 321 17.53 29.21 7.39
CA SER A 321 18.39 29.53 6.25
C SER A 321 18.49 28.37 5.28
N PRO A 322 18.82 28.59 4.00
CA PRO A 322 19.06 27.51 3.04
C PRO A 322 20.16 26.54 3.49
N ALA A 323 21.18 27.03 4.19
CA ALA A 323 22.26 26.21 4.74
C ALA A 323 21.77 25.22 5.82
N GLU A 324 20.72 25.57 6.56
CA GLU A 324 20.11 24.71 7.58
C GLU A 324 19.12 23.69 7.00
N LEU A 325 18.77 23.78 5.72
CA LEU A 325 17.85 22.90 5.01
C LEU A 325 18.54 21.94 4.02
N THR A 326 19.85 22.05 3.86
CA THR A 326 20.58 21.29 2.83
C THR A 326 21.77 20.55 3.42
N GLY A 327 22.25 19.53 2.71
CA GLY A 327 23.48 18.81 3.05
C GLY A 327 23.35 17.90 4.27
N GLY A 328 22.15 17.40 4.58
CA GLY A 328 21.94 16.27 5.47
C GLY A 328 22.61 15.01 4.92
N THR A 329 23.07 14.14 5.79
CA THR A 329 23.69 12.86 5.43
C THR A 329 22.90 11.66 5.94
N PHE A 330 21.99 11.88 6.89
CA PHE A 330 21.07 10.90 7.45
C PHE A 330 19.87 11.63 8.06
N THR A 331 18.68 11.10 7.90
CA THR A 331 17.45 11.71 8.44
C THR A 331 16.81 10.86 9.52
N LEU A 332 16.40 11.51 10.62
CA LEU A 332 15.55 10.96 11.69
C LEU A 332 14.13 11.49 11.54
N ASN A 333 13.18 10.61 11.32
CA ASN A 333 11.77 10.96 11.12
C ASN A 333 10.90 10.42 12.27
N ASN A 334 10.44 11.30 13.14
CA ASN A 334 9.50 10.95 14.21
C ASN A 334 8.05 11.26 13.79
N TYR A 335 7.36 10.25 13.27
CA TYR A 335 5.94 10.34 12.91
C TYR A 335 5.01 9.86 14.02
N GLY A 336 5.56 9.37 15.13
CA GLY A 336 4.78 8.98 16.31
C GLY A 336 3.97 10.12 16.93
N VAL A 337 4.40 11.36 16.71
CA VAL A 337 3.66 12.58 17.10
C VAL A 337 2.27 12.69 16.44
N PHE A 338 2.06 12.00 15.31
CA PHE A 338 0.77 11.91 14.61
C PHE A 338 -0.07 10.69 15.03
N GLY A 339 0.37 9.93 16.04
CA GLY A 339 -0.32 8.73 16.51
C GLY A 339 -0.11 7.49 15.63
N VAL A 340 0.83 7.50 14.70
CA VAL A 340 1.13 6.42 13.76
C VAL A 340 2.15 5.46 14.36
N ASP A 341 1.90 4.14 14.26
CA ASP A 341 2.78 3.11 14.83
C ASP A 341 4.00 2.82 13.96
N GLY A 342 3.83 2.75 12.64
CA GLY A 342 4.90 2.42 11.70
C GLY A 342 4.71 3.12 10.36
N SER A 343 5.78 3.22 9.58
CA SER A 343 5.78 3.82 8.25
C SER A 343 6.94 3.27 7.42
N THR A 344 6.81 3.34 6.09
CA THR A 344 7.90 3.16 5.13
C THR A 344 8.25 4.53 4.54
N PRO A 345 9.09 5.33 5.23
CA PRO A 345 9.38 6.69 4.82
C PRO A 345 10.18 6.74 3.51
N ILE A 346 9.96 7.81 2.73
CA ILE A 346 10.75 8.09 1.54
C ILE A 346 12.09 8.68 1.97
N ILE A 347 13.21 8.10 1.50
CA ILE A 347 14.56 8.58 1.81
C ILE A 347 14.75 10.00 1.27
N ASN A 348 15.35 10.87 2.07
CA ASN A 348 15.62 12.25 1.68
C ASN A 348 16.83 12.30 0.73
N HIS A 349 16.58 12.26 -0.58
CA HIS A 349 17.64 12.26 -1.60
C HIS A 349 18.59 13.44 -1.43
N PRO A 350 19.95 13.28 -1.47
CA PRO A 350 20.71 12.09 -1.88
C PRO A 350 21.22 11.21 -0.72
N GLU A 351 20.60 11.27 0.47
CA GLU A 351 20.94 10.43 1.61
C GLU A 351 20.75 8.95 1.29
N ALA A 352 21.51 8.07 1.96
CA ALA A 352 21.40 6.63 1.75
C ALA A 352 20.38 5.95 2.68
N ALA A 353 19.96 6.60 3.76
CA ALA A 353 19.11 5.97 4.75
C ALA A 353 18.32 6.96 5.61
N MET A 354 17.24 6.46 6.22
CA MET A 354 16.36 7.19 7.12
C MET A 354 15.85 6.27 8.23
N LEU A 355 15.94 6.73 9.48
CA LEU A 355 15.30 6.07 10.62
C LEU A 355 13.94 6.69 10.89
N GLY A 356 12.89 5.87 10.89
CA GLY A 356 11.55 6.22 11.27
C GLY A 356 11.23 5.80 12.70
N VAL A 357 10.53 6.64 13.44
CA VAL A 357 10.12 6.36 14.83
C VAL A 357 8.62 6.55 14.96
N GLY A 358 7.94 5.47 15.33
CA GLY A 358 6.52 5.44 15.57
C GLY A 358 6.11 6.02 16.93
N ARG A 359 4.82 5.96 17.21
CA ARG A 359 4.33 6.36 18.54
C ARG A 359 4.79 5.36 19.60
N ILE A 360 5.14 5.88 20.77
CA ILE A 360 5.37 5.08 21.96
C ILE A 360 4.04 4.85 22.64
N ALA A 361 3.63 3.59 22.82
CA ALA A 361 2.36 3.22 23.40
C ALA A 361 2.51 2.09 24.42
N ALA A 362 1.65 2.06 25.42
CA ALA A 362 1.56 0.95 26.35
C ALA A 362 1.04 -0.30 25.62
N LYS A 363 1.85 -1.37 25.59
CA LYS A 363 1.52 -2.66 24.98
C LYS A 363 1.86 -3.81 25.92
N PRO A 364 1.19 -4.97 25.82
CA PRO A 364 1.63 -6.19 26.49
C PRO A 364 2.97 -6.63 25.88
N TRP A 365 3.92 -6.94 26.74
CA TRP A 365 5.28 -7.28 26.35
C TRP A 365 5.87 -8.34 27.29
N VAL A 366 6.70 -9.23 26.78
CA VAL A 366 7.44 -10.17 27.64
C VAL A 366 8.68 -9.48 28.17
N HIS A 367 8.73 -9.25 29.48
CA HIS A 367 9.86 -8.63 30.15
C HIS A 367 10.33 -9.54 31.29
N GLN A 368 11.61 -9.93 31.29
CA GLN A 368 12.21 -10.84 32.27
C GLN A 368 11.46 -12.18 32.42
N GLY A 369 10.88 -12.68 31.33
CA GLY A 369 10.15 -13.95 31.31
C GLY A 369 8.67 -13.85 31.70
N GLU A 370 8.19 -12.68 32.09
CA GLU A 370 6.81 -12.42 32.49
C GLU A 370 6.10 -11.44 31.55
N LEU A 371 4.76 -11.54 31.48
CA LEU A 371 3.95 -10.60 30.73
C LEU A 371 3.79 -9.31 31.53
N ALA A 372 4.25 -8.20 30.97
CA ALA A 372 4.18 -6.88 31.58
C ALA A 372 3.63 -5.83 30.61
N VAL A 373 3.12 -4.71 31.13
CA VAL A 373 2.79 -3.55 30.31
C VAL A 373 4.03 -2.69 30.16
N ARG A 374 4.54 -2.58 28.92
CA ARG A 374 5.73 -1.78 28.61
C ARG A 374 5.41 -0.69 27.60
N GLN A 375 6.26 0.31 27.49
CA GLN A 375 6.15 1.39 26.52
C GLN A 375 6.86 0.94 25.22
N VAL A 376 6.11 0.47 24.24
CA VAL A 376 6.67 -0.12 23.02
C VAL A 376 6.61 0.89 21.87
N VAL A 377 7.69 0.95 21.10
CA VAL A 377 7.82 1.76 19.88
C VAL A 377 8.16 0.84 18.72
N GLN A 378 7.58 1.10 17.55
CA GLN A 378 8.06 0.52 16.30
C GLN A 378 9.08 1.45 15.67
N LEU A 379 10.24 0.91 15.37
CA LEU A 379 11.31 1.56 14.62
C LEU A 379 11.28 1.02 13.20
N SER A 380 11.32 1.89 12.20
CA SER A 380 11.43 1.53 10.79
C SER A 380 12.69 2.13 10.20
N PHE A 381 13.35 1.39 9.33
CA PHE A 381 14.60 1.79 8.71
C PHE A 381 14.53 1.57 7.21
N SER A 382 14.51 2.66 6.45
CA SER A 382 14.58 2.65 5.00
C SER A 382 15.99 2.97 4.54
N PHE A 383 16.52 2.19 3.61
CA PHE A 383 17.89 2.31 3.13
C PHE A 383 18.01 2.03 1.64
N ASP A 384 19.02 2.64 1.01
CA ASP A 384 19.39 2.40 -0.38
C ASP A 384 20.12 1.05 -0.50
N HIS A 385 19.50 0.09 -1.17
CA HIS A 385 20.04 -1.28 -1.27
C HIS A 385 21.32 -1.38 -2.11
N ARG A 386 21.71 -0.30 -2.80
CA ARG A 386 23.02 -0.19 -3.47
C ARG A 386 24.15 0.06 -2.48
N VAL A 387 23.84 0.62 -1.30
CA VAL A 387 24.84 1.01 -0.27
C VAL A 387 25.13 -0.12 0.68
N CYS A 388 24.12 -0.91 1.06
CA CYS A 388 24.28 -2.04 1.95
C CYS A 388 23.22 -3.11 1.67
N ASP A 389 23.42 -4.29 2.22
CA ASP A 389 22.48 -5.40 2.22
C ASP A 389 21.63 -5.45 3.52
N GLY A 390 20.72 -6.44 3.57
CA GLY A 390 19.86 -6.65 4.71
C GLY A 390 20.60 -7.02 6.01
N ALA A 391 21.81 -7.57 5.94
CA ALA A 391 22.59 -7.91 7.11
C ALA A 391 23.08 -6.66 7.84
N VAL A 392 23.62 -5.69 7.11
CA VAL A 392 24.05 -4.38 7.64
C VAL A 392 22.86 -3.58 8.15
N ALA A 393 21.79 -3.50 7.34
CA ALA A 393 20.58 -2.77 7.71
C ALA A 393 19.91 -3.33 8.96
N GLY A 394 19.80 -4.65 9.05
CA GLY A 394 19.26 -5.34 10.23
C GLY A 394 20.12 -5.15 11.47
N ALA A 395 21.46 -5.22 11.32
CA ALA A 395 22.40 -4.98 12.43
C ALA A 395 22.34 -3.55 12.94
N PHE A 396 22.24 -2.55 12.03
CA PHE A 396 22.02 -1.15 12.39
C PHE A 396 20.71 -0.97 13.17
N LEU A 397 19.60 -1.48 12.63
CA LEU A 397 18.30 -1.34 13.26
C LEU A 397 18.27 -2.04 14.63
N ARG A 398 18.87 -3.23 14.76
CA ARG A 398 18.97 -3.92 16.03
C ARG A 398 19.81 -3.13 17.05
N PHE A 399 20.95 -2.56 16.65
CA PHE A 399 21.73 -1.68 17.50
C PHE A 399 20.91 -0.48 18.01
N VAL A 400 20.16 0.16 17.13
CA VAL A 400 19.28 1.28 17.52
C VAL A 400 18.21 0.80 18.51
N ALA A 401 17.60 -0.36 18.28
CA ALA A 401 16.59 -0.91 19.18
C ALA A 401 17.18 -1.29 20.54
N ASP A 402 18.38 -1.93 20.59
CA ASP A 402 19.09 -2.24 21.82
C ASP A 402 19.42 -0.97 22.63
N ALA A 403 19.80 0.12 21.96
CA ALA A 403 20.04 1.40 22.61
C ALA A 403 18.74 2.09 23.08
N VAL A 404 17.62 1.84 22.45
CA VAL A 404 16.30 2.28 22.93
C VAL A 404 15.89 1.48 24.15
N GLU A 405 16.07 0.16 24.14
CA GLU A 405 15.75 -0.75 25.24
C GLU A 405 16.66 -0.53 26.47
N SER A 406 17.95 -0.18 26.24
CA SER A 406 18.93 0.03 27.30
C SER A 406 19.87 1.20 26.96
N PRO A 407 19.44 2.46 27.15
CA PRO A 407 20.24 3.65 26.76
C PRO A 407 21.58 3.75 27.46
N VAL A 408 21.76 3.12 28.63
CA VAL A 408 23.01 3.09 29.36
C VAL A 408 24.15 2.39 28.58
N THR A 409 23.81 1.53 27.62
CA THR A 409 24.80 0.85 26.78
C THR A 409 25.59 1.80 25.90
N LEU A 410 25.04 2.98 25.58
CA LEU A 410 25.75 4.02 24.84
C LEU A 410 26.96 4.60 25.58
N LEU A 411 27.02 4.46 26.91
CA LEU A 411 28.16 4.89 27.70
C LEU A 411 29.45 4.11 27.38
N ARG A 412 29.31 2.91 26.80
CA ARG A 412 30.45 2.09 26.38
C ARG A 412 31.15 2.66 25.14
N ASP A 413 30.38 3.39 24.32
CA ASP A 413 30.81 3.89 23.00
C ASP A 413 31.02 5.44 23.00
N LEU A 414 31.14 6.06 24.22
CA LEU A 414 31.44 7.47 24.44
C LEU A 414 32.94 7.73 24.47
#